data_d558bb96f5a34cf86ba9d6a58a58965f
#
_entry.id   d558bb96f5a34cf86ba9d6a58a58965f
#
_cell.length_a   1.000
_cell.length_b   1.000
_cell.length_c   1.000
_cell.angle_alpha   90.00
_cell.angle_beta   90.00
_cell.angle_gamma   90.00
#
_symmetry.space_group_name_H-M   'P 1'
#
loop_
_entity.id
_entity.type
_entity.pdbx_description
1 polymer ?
#
loop_
_entity_poly.entity_id
_entity_poly.type
_entity_poly.pdbx_seq_one_letter_code
_entity_poly.pdbx_strand_id
1 'polypeptide(L)'
;MTLSQAHRLDGLSFLTQTLTFLLFSVQYNPKSGDNLTSSEPYNKRSNGLNHQDIEIIDNTQVHSGYFRVDRYSLKHKLFNGNTSTLLSREVLERGHAAAVLPYDPDLDRIVLIEQFRIGAMTADRAPWQLECIAGIIEQDESVESVIHREAMEEAGCTISDIEPIADYLSSPGATSETVALYCGRTESKNLGGLYGLAEEGEDIRVHTFSFSEMVKMLERDEITNAMTLIALQWLVLHRDRVASKWLAEE
;
A
#
# COMPACT_ATOMS: atom_id res chain seq x y z
N MET A 1 -47.89 13.36 37.19
CA MET A 1 -47.42 12.01 37.48
C MET A 1 -46.97 11.40 36.19
N THR A 2 -45.82 11.68 35.80
CA THR A 2 -44.55 10.92 35.67
C THR A 2 -44.60 9.80 34.64
N LEU A 3 -44.22 10.15 33.43
CA LEU A 3 -43.66 9.24 32.41
C LEU A 3 -42.14 9.51 32.37
N SER A 4 -41.37 8.60 32.93
CA SER A 4 -39.91 8.53 32.82
C SER A 4 -39.49 7.09 32.94
N GLN A 5 -38.65 6.66 32.04
CA GLN A 5 -37.91 5.39 31.90
C GLN A 5 -38.44 4.46 30.80
N ALA A 6 -37.93 4.65 29.60
CA ALA A 6 -37.58 3.59 28.65
C ALA A 6 -36.96 4.22 27.41
N HIS A 7 -35.64 4.41 27.35
CA HIS A 7 -34.85 4.54 26.12
C HIS A 7 -33.35 4.51 26.47
N ARG A 8 -32.85 3.31 26.72
CA ARG A 8 -31.42 3.00 26.64
C ARG A 8 -31.29 1.49 26.52
N LEU A 9 -31.28 0.97 25.31
CA LEU A 9 -30.71 -0.36 24.99
C LEU A 9 -30.71 -0.71 23.47
N ASP A 10 -30.91 0.25 22.55
CA ASP A 10 -30.98 -0.07 21.11
C ASP A 10 -29.74 0.32 20.26
N GLY A 11 -28.67 0.85 20.87
CA GLY A 11 -27.47 1.31 20.14
C GLY A 11 -26.46 0.22 19.76
N LEU A 12 -26.48 -0.93 20.42
CA LEU A 12 -25.48 -1.99 20.16
C LEU A 12 -25.92 -3.04 19.11
N SER A 13 -27.22 -3.10 18.79
CA SER A 13 -27.76 -4.08 17.85
C SER A 13 -27.56 -3.69 16.36
N PHE A 14 -27.45 -2.40 16.06
CA PHE A 14 -27.31 -1.94 14.67
C PHE A 14 -25.89 -2.06 14.11
N LEU A 15 -24.86 -1.87 14.92
CA LEU A 15 -23.47 -1.99 14.50
C LEU A 15 -23.05 -3.43 14.21
N THR A 16 -23.58 -4.38 14.97
CA THR A 16 -23.29 -5.82 14.75
C THR A 16 -23.98 -6.37 13.48
N GLN A 17 -25.14 -5.84 13.10
CA GLN A 17 -25.83 -6.27 11.87
C GLN A 17 -25.19 -5.69 10.60
N THR A 18 -24.64 -4.48 10.63
CA THR A 18 -24.01 -3.86 9.46
C THR A 18 -22.64 -4.49 9.14
N LEU A 19 -21.86 -4.89 10.16
CA LEU A 19 -20.64 -5.66 9.93
C LEU A 19 -20.91 -7.08 9.41
N THR A 20 -21.98 -7.73 9.83
CA THR A 20 -22.36 -9.09 9.37
C THR A 20 -22.81 -9.10 7.91
N PHE A 21 -23.37 -8.00 7.39
CA PHE A 21 -23.80 -7.92 5.98
C PHE A 21 -22.65 -7.69 4.99
N LEU A 22 -21.55 -7.07 5.42
CA LEU A 22 -20.34 -6.89 4.58
C LEU A 22 -19.47 -8.16 4.50
N LEU A 23 -19.64 -9.11 5.45
CA LEU A 23 -18.87 -10.35 5.48
C LEU A 23 -19.48 -11.49 4.62
N PHE A 24 -20.69 -11.34 4.07
CA PHE A 24 -21.38 -12.43 3.35
C PHE A 24 -21.31 -12.37 1.83
N SER A 25 -20.59 -11.44 1.21
CA SER A 25 -20.51 -11.35 -0.26
C SER A 25 -19.16 -11.78 -0.88
N VAL A 26 -18.19 -12.22 -0.08
CA VAL A 26 -16.95 -12.81 -0.61
C VAL A 26 -16.84 -14.26 -0.10
N GLN A 27 -17.52 -15.18 -0.76
CA GLN A 27 -17.20 -16.60 -0.63
C GLN A 27 -15.89 -16.87 -1.36
N TYR A 28 -14.77 -16.73 -0.65
CA TYR A 28 -13.50 -17.27 -1.06
C TYR A 28 -13.53 -18.79 -0.85
N ASN A 29 -13.43 -19.55 -1.93
CA ASN A 29 -13.39 -21.02 -1.89
C ASN A 29 -11.91 -21.48 -1.79
N PRO A 30 -11.42 -21.98 -0.64
CA PRO A 30 -10.01 -22.36 -0.46
C PRO A 30 -9.70 -23.80 -0.94
N LYS A 31 -10.22 -24.23 -2.07
CA LYS A 31 -9.91 -25.55 -2.65
C LYS A 31 -9.33 -25.44 -4.05
N SER A 32 -8.13 -24.91 -4.16
CA SER A 32 -7.15 -25.27 -5.17
C SER A 32 -5.80 -24.80 -4.65
N GLY A 33 -4.95 -25.75 -4.29
CA GLY A 33 -3.54 -25.52 -3.99
C GLY A 33 -2.81 -25.18 -5.30
N ASP A 34 -3.06 -24.02 -5.84
CA ASP A 34 -2.32 -23.50 -6.98
C ASP A 34 -1.31 -22.49 -6.48
N ASN A 35 -0.05 -22.86 -6.64
CA ASN A 35 1.10 -21.98 -6.50
C ASN A 35 0.81 -20.65 -7.17
N LEU A 36 0.85 -19.54 -6.41
CA LEU A 36 0.84 -18.16 -6.91
C LEU A 36 2.16 -17.83 -7.62
N THR A 37 2.53 -18.63 -8.59
CA THR A 37 3.55 -18.31 -9.59
C THR A 37 2.81 -18.05 -10.89
N SER A 38 2.81 -16.83 -11.34
CA SER A 38 2.16 -16.27 -12.53
C SER A 38 0.67 -15.92 -12.34
N SER A 39 0.40 -14.77 -11.73
CA SER A 39 -0.83 -14.06 -12.05
C SER A 39 -0.81 -13.75 -13.55
N GLU A 40 -1.69 -14.41 -14.33
CA GLU A 40 -1.94 -13.92 -15.69
C GLU A 40 -2.33 -12.45 -15.59
N PRO A 41 -1.67 -11.56 -16.32
CA PRO A 41 -1.92 -10.14 -16.18
C PRO A 41 -3.39 -9.82 -16.44
N TYR A 42 -3.94 -8.86 -15.69
CA TYR A 42 -5.31 -8.32 -15.77
C TYR A 42 -5.83 -8.05 -17.20
N ASN A 43 -4.94 -8.03 -18.20
CA ASN A 43 -5.20 -7.82 -19.62
C ASN A 43 -6.19 -8.81 -20.28
N LYS A 44 -6.58 -9.91 -19.63
CA LYS A 44 -7.63 -10.79 -20.20
C LYS A 44 -9.07 -10.25 -20.05
N ARG A 45 -9.30 -9.16 -19.29
CA ARG A 45 -10.63 -8.57 -19.09
C ARG A 45 -10.87 -7.27 -19.86
N SER A 46 -9.83 -6.62 -20.36
CA SER A 46 -9.96 -5.49 -21.27
C SER A 46 -10.24 -6.04 -22.67
N ASN A 47 -11.23 -5.59 -23.35
CA ASN A 47 -11.74 -5.89 -24.70
C ASN A 47 -10.72 -6.32 -25.77
N GLY A 48 -9.67 -7.05 -25.41
CA GLY A 48 -8.61 -7.52 -26.28
C GLY A 48 -7.51 -6.49 -26.59
N LEU A 49 -7.61 -5.24 -26.14
CA LEU A 49 -6.56 -4.24 -26.35
C LEU A 49 -5.36 -4.51 -25.45
N ASN A 50 -4.16 -4.36 -26.02
CA ASN A 50 -2.88 -4.62 -25.34
C ASN A 50 -1.76 -3.72 -25.88
N HIS A 51 -0.51 -3.95 -25.50
CA HIS A 51 0.64 -3.15 -25.95
C HIS A 51 0.81 -3.07 -27.48
N GLN A 52 0.32 -4.05 -28.25
CA GLN A 52 0.40 -4.04 -29.73
C GLN A 52 -0.58 -3.03 -30.34
N ASP A 53 -1.55 -2.54 -29.58
CA ASP A 53 -2.52 -1.53 -30.01
C ASP A 53 -2.03 -0.10 -29.74
N ILE A 54 -0.77 0.06 -29.33
CA ILE A 54 -0.12 1.33 -29.06
C ILE A 54 1.01 1.54 -30.07
N GLU A 55 1.01 2.69 -30.72
CA GLU A 55 2.08 3.17 -31.62
C GLU A 55 2.80 4.34 -30.94
N ILE A 56 4.03 4.12 -30.46
CA ILE A 56 4.90 5.19 -29.95
C ILE A 56 5.59 5.81 -31.17
N ILE A 57 5.34 7.11 -31.41
CA ILE A 57 5.90 7.87 -32.52
C ILE A 57 7.20 8.54 -32.08
N ASP A 58 7.24 9.05 -30.86
CA ASP A 58 8.42 9.70 -30.31
C ASP A 58 8.44 9.56 -28.78
N ASN A 59 9.64 9.52 -28.21
CA ASN A 59 9.88 9.58 -26.76
C ASN A 59 11.08 10.49 -26.50
N THR A 60 10.85 11.60 -25.80
CA THR A 60 11.87 12.61 -25.53
C THR A 60 11.90 12.93 -24.04
N GLN A 61 13.07 12.88 -23.43
CA GLN A 61 13.27 13.36 -22.07
C GLN A 61 13.16 14.88 -22.04
N VAL A 62 12.19 15.42 -21.29
CA VAL A 62 11.90 16.86 -21.22
C VAL A 62 12.36 17.50 -19.91
N HIS A 63 12.64 16.71 -18.89
CA HIS A 63 13.23 17.15 -17.65
C HIS A 63 14.20 16.09 -17.10
N SER A 64 15.32 16.55 -16.52
CA SER A 64 16.31 15.74 -15.81
C SER A 64 16.79 16.51 -14.59
N GLY A 65 16.28 16.16 -13.43
CA GLY A 65 16.66 16.64 -12.11
C GLY A 65 16.71 15.47 -11.13
N TYR A 66 16.21 15.65 -9.92
CA TYR A 66 15.96 14.53 -9.01
C TYR A 66 15.00 13.50 -9.64
N PHE A 67 13.94 13.98 -10.29
CA PHE A 67 13.09 13.18 -11.13
C PHE A 67 13.44 13.34 -12.61
N ARG A 68 13.11 12.33 -13.40
CA ARG A 68 13.08 12.40 -14.86
C ARG A 68 11.63 12.53 -15.32
N VAL A 69 11.41 13.37 -16.36
CA VAL A 69 10.12 13.42 -17.04
C VAL A 69 10.34 13.13 -18.52
N ASP A 70 9.67 12.10 -19.00
CA ASP A 70 9.67 11.70 -20.41
C ASP A 70 8.36 12.09 -21.07
N ARG A 71 8.43 12.67 -22.29
CA ARG A 71 7.28 13.00 -23.12
C ARG A 71 7.14 12.00 -24.25
N TYR A 72 6.00 11.33 -24.28
CA TYR A 72 5.61 10.38 -25.31
C TYR A 72 4.66 11.04 -26.29
N SER A 73 4.95 10.92 -27.61
CA SER A 73 4.01 11.18 -28.69
C SER A 73 3.52 9.83 -29.21
N LEU A 74 2.24 9.54 -29.07
CA LEU A 74 1.71 8.21 -29.35
C LEU A 74 0.29 8.23 -29.94
N LYS A 75 -0.12 7.10 -30.52
CA LYS A 75 -1.52 6.78 -30.83
C LYS A 75 -1.86 5.42 -30.24
N HIS A 76 -3.14 5.17 -29.97
CA HIS A 76 -3.61 3.86 -29.56
C HIS A 76 -4.97 3.53 -30.17
N LYS A 77 -5.35 2.26 -30.16
CA LYS A 77 -6.68 1.83 -30.56
C LYS A 77 -7.73 2.33 -29.55
N LEU A 78 -8.87 2.77 -30.08
CA LEU A 78 -10.04 3.15 -29.31
C LEU A 78 -10.98 1.96 -29.15
N PHE A 79 -11.82 1.97 -28.14
CA PHE A 79 -12.80 0.90 -27.92
C PHE A 79 -13.83 0.72 -29.03
N ASN A 80 -14.02 1.72 -29.90
CA ASN A 80 -14.87 1.63 -31.08
C ASN A 80 -14.13 1.05 -32.32
N GLY A 81 -12.89 0.57 -32.15
CA GLY A 81 -12.06 0.00 -33.21
C GLY A 81 -11.25 1.01 -34.03
N ASN A 82 -11.48 2.30 -33.86
CA ASN A 82 -10.70 3.33 -34.55
C ASN A 82 -9.32 3.53 -33.86
N THR A 83 -8.47 4.34 -34.47
CA THR A 83 -7.22 4.79 -33.85
C THR A 83 -7.39 6.22 -33.34
N SER A 84 -6.80 6.52 -32.20
CA SER A 84 -6.80 7.87 -31.61
C SER A 84 -6.11 8.88 -32.52
N THR A 85 -6.36 10.15 -32.33
CA THR A 85 -5.49 11.22 -32.82
C THR A 85 -4.11 11.10 -32.18
N LEU A 86 -3.13 11.87 -32.66
CA LEU A 86 -1.84 11.98 -32.00
C LEU A 86 -2.02 12.56 -30.59
N LEU A 87 -1.53 11.86 -29.60
CA LEU A 87 -1.58 12.24 -28.18
C LEU A 87 -0.17 12.56 -27.71
N SER A 88 -0.06 13.56 -26.84
CA SER A 88 1.16 13.83 -26.09
C SER A 88 0.90 13.55 -24.61
N ARG A 89 1.81 12.79 -23.95
CA ARG A 89 1.73 12.45 -22.54
C ARG A 89 3.09 12.61 -21.89
N GLU A 90 3.11 13.17 -20.68
CA GLU A 90 4.30 13.23 -19.86
C GLU A 90 4.20 12.19 -18.76
N VAL A 91 5.31 11.51 -18.51
CA VAL A 91 5.42 10.46 -17.49
C VAL A 91 6.58 10.82 -16.56
N LEU A 92 6.28 10.86 -15.26
CA LEU A 92 7.26 11.01 -14.22
C LEU A 92 7.92 9.65 -13.96
N GLU A 93 9.23 9.59 -14.16
CA GLU A 93 10.05 8.42 -13.90
C GLU A 93 10.80 8.64 -12.58
N ARG A 94 10.49 7.83 -11.58
CA ARG A 94 11.10 7.90 -10.25
C ARG A 94 11.58 6.56 -9.70
N GLY A 95 11.49 5.49 -10.50
CA GLY A 95 11.76 4.12 -10.09
C GLY A 95 10.55 3.42 -9.50
N HIS A 96 10.75 2.18 -9.09
CA HIS A 96 9.77 1.31 -8.45
C HIS A 96 10.09 1.18 -6.97
N ALA A 97 9.12 0.88 -6.12
CA ALA A 97 9.30 0.78 -4.68
C ALA A 97 8.89 -0.60 -4.15
N ALA A 98 9.57 -1.01 -3.09
CA ALA A 98 9.13 -2.09 -2.22
C ALA A 98 8.74 -1.53 -0.86
N ALA A 99 7.67 -2.05 -0.28
CA ALA A 99 7.16 -1.56 0.99
C ALA A 99 6.69 -2.70 1.89
N VAL A 100 6.78 -2.50 3.18
CA VAL A 100 6.35 -3.46 4.19
C VAL A 100 5.56 -2.78 5.30
N LEU A 101 4.45 -3.42 5.69
CA LEU A 101 3.76 -3.18 6.95
C LEU A 101 4.25 -4.20 7.97
N PRO A 102 5.13 -3.84 8.92
CA PRO A 102 5.52 -4.76 9.96
C PRO A 102 4.36 -5.00 10.93
N TYR A 103 4.08 -6.28 11.20
CA TYR A 103 3.05 -6.74 12.10
C TYR A 103 3.64 -7.74 13.11
N ASP A 104 3.38 -7.50 14.38
CA ASP A 104 3.73 -8.36 15.49
C ASP A 104 2.49 -9.16 15.90
N PRO A 105 2.42 -10.46 15.59
CA PRO A 105 1.26 -11.28 15.91
C PRO A 105 1.15 -11.61 17.41
N ASP A 106 2.26 -11.57 18.16
CA ASP A 106 2.29 -11.91 19.59
C ASP A 106 1.69 -10.78 20.45
N LEU A 107 2.01 -9.54 20.09
CA LEU A 107 1.52 -8.35 20.78
C LEU A 107 0.32 -7.71 20.09
N ASP A 108 -0.07 -8.21 18.93
CA ASP A 108 -1.12 -7.66 18.05
C ASP A 108 -0.90 -6.18 17.75
N ARG A 109 0.30 -5.87 17.25
CA ARG A 109 0.76 -4.51 16.97
C ARG A 109 1.30 -4.37 15.56
N ILE A 110 1.16 -3.16 15.01
CA ILE A 110 1.79 -2.73 13.77
C ILE A 110 2.87 -1.70 14.06
N VAL A 111 3.81 -1.58 13.12
CA VAL A 111 4.82 -0.51 13.11
C VAL A 111 4.57 0.38 11.92
N LEU A 112 4.52 1.69 12.14
CA LEU A 112 4.47 2.71 11.12
C LEU A 112 5.58 3.73 11.37
N ILE A 113 6.01 4.39 10.33
CA ILE A 113 6.94 5.53 10.38
C ILE A 113 6.19 6.84 10.14
N GLU A 114 6.67 7.91 10.75
CA GLU A 114 6.19 9.28 10.51
C GLU A 114 7.32 10.10 9.96
N GLN A 115 7.15 10.69 8.77
CA GLN A 115 8.15 11.51 8.13
C GLN A 115 7.54 12.65 7.31
N PHE A 116 8.35 13.69 7.03
CA PHE A 116 7.95 14.84 6.23
C PHE A 116 7.79 14.46 4.75
N ARG A 117 6.68 14.86 4.14
CA ARG A 117 6.40 14.67 2.70
C ARG A 117 5.99 16.00 2.06
N ILE A 118 6.89 16.54 1.23
CA ILE A 118 6.66 17.80 0.48
C ILE A 118 5.41 17.73 -0.38
N GLY A 119 5.08 16.56 -0.95
CA GLY A 119 3.87 16.36 -1.77
C GLY A 119 2.59 16.57 -0.97
N ALA A 120 2.55 16.12 0.28
CA ALA A 120 1.40 16.35 1.17
C ALA A 120 1.27 17.85 1.49
N MET A 121 2.38 18.53 1.79
CA MET A 121 2.40 19.97 2.05
C MET A 121 1.88 20.77 0.86
N THR A 122 2.32 20.46 -0.35
CA THR A 122 1.87 21.18 -1.56
C THR A 122 0.42 20.89 -1.92
N ALA A 123 -0.13 19.79 -1.43
CA ALA A 123 -1.55 19.43 -1.57
C ALA A 123 -2.44 19.99 -0.43
N ASP A 124 -1.89 20.89 0.41
CA ASP A 124 -2.58 21.45 1.59
C ASP A 124 -3.08 20.36 2.57
N ARG A 125 -2.23 19.34 2.77
CA ARG A 125 -2.44 18.25 3.73
C ARG A 125 -1.37 18.29 4.81
N ALA A 126 -1.59 17.56 5.91
CA ALA A 126 -0.59 17.41 6.97
C ALA A 126 0.73 16.90 6.37
N PRO A 127 1.85 17.64 6.51
CA PRO A 127 3.08 17.27 5.82
C PRO A 127 3.82 16.10 6.45
N TRP A 128 3.63 15.83 7.74
CA TRP A 128 4.14 14.62 8.38
C TRP A 128 3.10 13.51 8.21
N GLN A 129 3.49 12.45 7.52
CA GLN A 129 2.62 11.36 7.15
C GLN A 129 2.97 10.09 7.93
N LEU A 130 1.94 9.35 8.36
CA LEU A 130 2.11 7.99 8.85
C LEU A 130 2.14 7.02 7.66
N GLU A 131 3.22 6.25 7.56
CA GLU A 131 3.51 5.44 6.38
C GLU A 131 3.99 4.04 6.75
N CYS A 132 3.80 3.09 5.82
CA CYS A 132 4.56 1.85 5.81
C CYS A 132 6.05 2.16 5.56
N ILE A 133 6.93 1.30 6.00
CA ILE A 133 8.35 1.32 5.65
C ILE A 133 8.48 1.05 4.16
N ALA A 134 9.27 1.86 3.43
CA ALA A 134 9.36 1.71 1.98
C ALA A 134 10.60 2.36 1.39
N GLY A 135 11.23 1.69 0.42
CA GLY A 135 12.35 2.22 -0.34
C GLY A 135 12.26 1.97 -1.83
N ILE A 136 13.08 2.69 -2.57
CA ILE A 136 13.25 2.50 -4.01
C ILE A 136 14.04 1.20 -4.24
N ILE A 137 13.58 0.40 -5.21
CA ILE A 137 14.30 -0.78 -5.67
C ILE A 137 15.43 -0.31 -6.59
N GLU A 138 16.66 -0.42 -6.12
CA GLU A 138 17.83 -0.08 -6.91
C GLU A 138 18.15 -1.15 -7.96
N GLN A 139 19.08 -0.83 -8.86
CA GLN A 139 19.55 -1.80 -9.84
C GLN A 139 20.14 -3.01 -9.12
N ASP A 140 19.73 -4.20 -9.55
CA ASP A 140 20.17 -5.50 -9.01
C ASP A 140 19.67 -5.82 -7.58
N GLU A 141 18.78 -5.01 -6.99
CA GLU A 141 18.11 -5.35 -5.74
C GLU A 141 16.84 -6.19 -5.97
N SER A 142 16.62 -7.15 -5.07
CA SER A 142 15.34 -7.85 -4.98
C SER A 142 14.37 -7.07 -4.07
N VAL A 143 13.07 -7.23 -4.29
CA VAL A 143 12.02 -6.68 -3.40
C VAL A 143 12.27 -7.05 -1.94
N GLU A 144 12.63 -8.30 -1.68
CA GLU A 144 12.89 -8.80 -0.33
C GLU A 144 14.12 -8.12 0.30
N SER A 145 15.21 -7.91 -0.45
CA SER A 145 16.40 -7.22 0.05
C SER A 145 16.10 -5.77 0.43
N VAL A 146 15.30 -5.06 -0.38
CA VAL A 146 14.84 -3.69 -0.05
C VAL A 146 14.00 -3.68 1.22
N ILE A 147 13.03 -4.59 1.37
CA ILE A 147 12.21 -4.69 2.58
C ILE A 147 13.07 -4.84 3.84
N HIS A 148 14.06 -5.72 3.82
CA HIS A 148 14.93 -5.95 4.98
C HIS A 148 15.86 -4.76 5.26
N ARG A 149 16.42 -4.15 4.23
CA ARG A 149 17.30 -2.98 4.34
C ARG A 149 16.53 -1.79 4.92
N GLU A 150 15.41 -1.42 4.31
CA GLU A 150 14.61 -0.27 4.73
C GLU A 150 14.00 -0.47 6.13
N ALA A 151 13.54 -1.68 6.46
CA ALA A 151 13.05 -1.97 7.79
C ALA A 151 14.11 -1.70 8.89
N MET A 152 15.38 -1.96 8.59
CA MET A 152 16.47 -1.69 9.50
C MET A 152 16.84 -0.21 9.53
N GLU A 153 16.93 0.46 8.37
CA GLU A 153 17.34 1.86 8.23
C GLU A 153 16.28 2.82 8.77
N GLU A 154 15.00 2.62 8.42
CA GLU A 154 13.91 3.53 8.79
C GLU A 154 13.29 3.23 10.16
N ALA A 155 13.42 2.00 10.70
CA ALA A 155 12.73 1.63 11.93
C ALA A 155 13.54 0.77 12.93
N GLY A 156 14.79 0.38 12.61
CA GLY A 156 15.54 -0.59 13.42
C GLY A 156 14.77 -1.92 13.59
N CYS A 157 13.98 -2.28 12.60
CA CYS A 157 13.00 -3.35 12.63
C CYS A 157 13.53 -4.56 11.86
N THR A 158 13.53 -5.75 12.49
CA THR A 158 13.86 -7.00 11.80
C THR A 158 12.58 -7.66 11.30
N ILE A 159 12.58 -8.05 10.04
CA ILE A 159 11.48 -8.80 9.41
C ILE A 159 11.90 -10.26 9.29
N SER A 160 11.10 -11.22 9.78
CA SER A 160 11.41 -12.65 9.67
C SER A 160 10.68 -13.32 8.50
N ASP A 161 9.41 -13.03 8.32
CA ASP A 161 8.55 -13.60 7.28
C ASP A 161 7.82 -12.49 6.54
N ILE A 162 7.60 -12.68 5.26
CA ILE A 162 6.84 -11.73 4.44
C ILE A 162 5.66 -12.41 3.75
N GLU A 163 4.58 -11.65 3.60
CA GLU A 163 3.40 -12.08 2.86
C GLU A 163 2.95 -10.97 1.90
N PRO A 164 2.73 -11.25 0.61
CA PRO A 164 2.35 -10.23 -0.36
C PRO A 164 0.96 -9.67 -0.05
N ILE A 165 0.84 -8.36 -0.10
CA ILE A 165 -0.43 -7.62 0.00
C ILE A 165 -0.93 -7.27 -1.39
N ALA A 166 -0.13 -6.54 -2.15
CA ALA A 166 -0.47 -6.06 -3.48
C ALA A 166 0.79 -5.68 -4.27
N ASP A 167 0.70 -5.79 -5.58
CA ASP A 167 1.59 -5.13 -6.54
C ASP A 167 0.71 -4.18 -7.36
N TYR A 168 0.96 -2.89 -7.26
CA TYR A 168 0.06 -1.88 -7.81
C TYR A 168 0.79 -0.68 -8.40
N LEU A 169 0.09 0.03 -9.29
CA LEU A 169 0.52 1.29 -9.87
C LEU A 169 0.08 2.45 -8.96
N SER A 170 1.01 3.30 -8.53
CA SER A 170 0.71 4.40 -7.60
C SER A 170 -0.18 5.47 -8.24
N SER A 171 0.13 5.89 -9.47
CA SER A 171 -0.65 6.88 -10.22
C SER A 171 -0.42 6.73 -11.74
N PRO A 172 -1.01 5.69 -12.38
CA PRO A 172 -0.68 5.30 -13.76
C PRO A 172 -1.04 6.33 -14.84
N GLY A 173 -1.75 7.39 -14.47
CA GLY A 173 -2.01 8.52 -15.36
C GLY A 173 -0.84 9.51 -15.45
N ALA A 174 0.14 9.45 -14.55
CA ALA A 174 1.20 10.44 -14.43
C ALA A 174 2.59 9.85 -14.18
N THR A 175 2.71 8.66 -13.61
CA THR A 175 3.99 8.02 -13.28
C THR A 175 3.98 6.55 -13.67
N SER A 176 5.18 6.01 -13.93
CA SER A 176 5.43 4.58 -14.17
C SER A 176 5.64 3.79 -12.87
N GLU A 177 5.66 4.44 -11.71
CA GLU A 177 5.93 3.80 -10.43
C GLU A 177 4.99 2.64 -10.13
N THR A 178 5.58 1.50 -9.80
CA THR A 178 4.90 0.37 -9.16
C THR A 178 5.35 0.25 -7.71
N VAL A 179 4.48 -0.30 -6.87
CA VAL A 179 4.80 -0.59 -5.46
C VAL A 179 4.50 -2.05 -5.18
N ALA A 180 5.54 -2.79 -4.80
CA ALA A 180 5.43 -4.14 -4.28
C ALA A 180 5.23 -4.08 -2.77
N LEU A 181 3.99 -4.29 -2.29
CA LEU A 181 3.59 -4.09 -0.91
C LEU A 181 3.42 -5.42 -0.18
N TYR A 182 4.02 -5.54 1.00
CA TYR A 182 4.03 -6.75 1.81
C TYR A 182 3.61 -6.47 3.26
N CYS A 183 3.14 -7.52 3.94
CA CYS A 183 3.09 -7.59 5.39
C CYS A 183 4.31 -8.37 5.87
N GLY A 184 4.99 -7.90 6.91
CA GLY A 184 6.20 -8.51 7.44
C GLY A 184 6.05 -8.87 8.92
N ARG A 185 6.40 -10.12 9.33
CA ARG A 185 6.43 -10.50 10.74
C ARG A 185 7.59 -9.81 11.45
N THR A 186 7.33 -9.23 12.62
CA THR A 186 8.34 -8.57 13.45
C THR A 186 8.05 -8.74 14.94
N GLU A 187 9.05 -8.43 15.79
CA GLU A 187 8.91 -8.26 17.23
C GLU A 187 8.88 -6.75 17.56
N SER A 188 7.73 -6.23 17.96
CA SER A 188 7.53 -4.78 18.15
C SER A 188 7.85 -4.26 19.56
N LYS A 189 8.16 -5.12 20.51
CA LYS A 189 8.24 -4.81 21.96
C LYS A 189 9.12 -3.61 22.31
N ASN A 190 10.22 -3.42 21.60
CA ASN A 190 11.20 -2.37 21.85
C ASN A 190 11.34 -1.38 20.69
N LEU A 191 10.46 -1.43 19.71
CA LEU A 191 10.49 -0.54 18.56
C LEU A 191 9.91 0.83 18.92
N GLY A 192 10.51 1.87 18.36
CA GLY A 192 10.20 3.28 18.57
C GLY A 192 11.47 4.11 18.53
N GLY A 193 11.35 5.43 18.54
CA GLY A 193 12.50 6.33 18.51
C GLY A 193 12.64 7.07 17.17
N LEU A 194 13.85 7.59 16.93
CA LEU A 194 14.18 8.39 15.74
C LEU A 194 15.20 7.62 14.90
N TYR A 195 14.98 7.60 13.60
CA TYR A 195 15.74 6.87 12.59
C TYR A 195 15.88 7.70 11.31
N GLY A 196 16.37 7.08 10.25
CA GLY A 196 16.62 7.67 8.95
C GLY A 196 18.10 8.05 8.75
N LEU A 197 18.49 8.20 7.51
CA LEU A 197 19.86 8.51 7.10
C LEU A 197 20.03 10.03 6.97
N ALA A 198 20.87 10.61 7.83
CA ALA A 198 21.12 12.06 7.85
C ALA A 198 21.70 12.58 6.53
N GLU A 199 22.49 11.77 5.82
CA GLU A 199 23.04 12.07 4.50
C GLU A 199 21.95 12.14 3.40
N GLU A 200 20.80 11.49 3.60
CA GLU A 200 19.63 11.54 2.73
C GLU A 200 18.61 12.60 3.16
N GLY A 201 18.90 13.28 4.28
CA GLY A 201 18.02 14.29 4.86
C GLY A 201 16.77 13.72 5.51
N GLU A 202 16.83 12.48 5.96
CA GLU A 202 15.73 11.80 6.60
C GLU A 202 15.67 12.09 8.10
N ASP A 203 14.45 12.35 8.59
CA ASP A 203 14.09 12.49 10.01
C ASP A 203 12.81 11.71 10.23
N ILE A 204 12.96 10.46 10.68
CA ILE A 204 11.91 9.46 10.74
C ILE A 204 11.62 9.13 12.20
N ARG A 205 10.33 9.20 12.58
CA ARG A 205 9.85 8.75 13.89
C ARG A 205 9.10 7.44 13.75
N VAL A 206 9.51 6.44 14.53
CA VAL A 206 8.88 5.12 14.56
C VAL A 206 7.78 5.08 15.60
N HIS A 207 6.62 4.58 15.22
CA HIS A 207 5.46 4.37 16.05
C HIS A 207 5.02 2.91 16.07
N THR A 208 4.55 2.45 17.22
CA THR A 208 3.88 1.16 17.34
C THR A 208 2.45 1.38 17.80
N PHE A 209 1.49 0.81 17.07
CA PHE A 209 0.07 0.89 17.40
C PHE A 209 -0.49 -0.52 17.63
N SER A 210 -1.40 -0.67 18.57
CA SER A 210 -2.20 -1.90 18.64
C SER A 210 -3.12 -1.98 17.41
N PHE A 211 -3.52 -3.19 17.04
CA PHE A 211 -4.48 -3.39 15.96
C PHE A 211 -5.77 -2.58 16.19
N SER A 212 -6.25 -2.51 17.43
CA SER A 212 -7.46 -1.75 17.76
C SER A 212 -7.30 -0.24 17.63
N GLU A 213 -6.12 0.31 17.90
CA GLU A 213 -5.80 1.74 17.64
C GLU A 213 -5.75 2.02 16.15
N MET A 214 -5.10 1.16 15.38
CA MET A 214 -5.02 1.26 13.92
C MET A 214 -6.42 1.26 13.28
N VAL A 215 -7.34 0.38 13.71
CA VAL A 215 -8.72 0.38 13.20
C VAL A 215 -9.42 1.72 13.47
N LYS A 216 -9.24 2.29 14.67
CA LYS A 216 -9.81 3.62 15.00
C LYS A 216 -9.21 4.73 14.15
N MET A 217 -7.93 4.66 13.80
CA MET A 217 -7.28 5.64 12.92
C MET A 217 -7.88 5.57 11.50
N LEU A 218 -8.15 4.38 10.99
CA LEU A 218 -8.85 4.19 9.71
C LEU A 218 -10.28 4.76 9.76
N GLU A 219 -11.03 4.49 10.84
CA GLU A 219 -12.40 5.00 11.02
C GLU A 219 -12.48 6.52 11.12
N ARG A 220 -11.39 7.19 11.51
CA ARG A 220 -11.31 8.65 11.66
C ARG A 220 -10.64 9.35 10.48
N ASP A 221 -10.32 8.63 9.40
CA ASP A 221 -9.61 9.16 8.24
C ASP A 221 -8.25 9.83 8.60
N GLU A 222 -7.57 9.32 9.64
CA GLU A 222 -6.28 9.84 10.09
C GLU A 222 -5.13 9.39 9.17
N ILE A 223 -5.32 8.33 8.39
CA ILE A 223 -4.35 7.81 7.42
C ILE A 223 -4.70 8.34 6.04
N THR A 224 -3.79 9.11 5.45
CA THR A 224 -4.00 9.75 4.13
C THR A 224 -3.02 9.25 3.06
N ASN A 225 -1.98 8.50 3.44
CA ASN A 225 -1.08 7.84 2.52
C ASN A 225 -1.74 6.60 1.91
N ALA A 226 -1.78 6.52 0.57
CA ALA A 226 -2.50 5.45 -0.14
C ALA A 226 -1.91 4.06 0.12
N MET A 227 -0.59 3.92 0.12
CA MET A 227 0.11 2.66 0.39
C MET A 227 -0.25 2.13 1.79
N THR A 228 -0.19 3.00 2.79
CA THR A 228 -0.54 2.68 4.17
C THR A 228 -2.02 2.31 4.30
N LEU A 229 -2.94 3.04 3.65
CA LEU A 229 -4.36 2.69 3.62
C LEU A 229 -4.59 1.29 3.05
N ILE A 230 -3.95 0.95 1.93
CA ILE A 230 -4.07 -0.39 1.31
C ILE A 230 -3.57 -1.47 2.27
N ALA A 231 -2.40 -1.27 2.89
CA ALA A 231 -1.79 -2.22 3.81
C ALA A 231 -2.66 -2.45 5.05
N LEU A 232 -3.14 -1.37 5.68
CA LEU A 232 -3.96 -1.46 6.88
C LEU A 232 -5.33 -2.08 6.61
N GLN A 233 -6.00 -1.72 5.50
CA GLN A 233 -7.26 -2.34 5.09
C GLN A 233 -7.08 -3.83 4.77
N TRP A 234 -5.98 -4.22 4.13
CA TRP A 234 -5.66 -5.61 3.90
C TRP A 234 -5.47 -6.36 5.23
N LEU A 235 -4.75 -5.77 6.19
CA LEU A 235 -4.54 -6.40 7.50
C LEU A 235 -5.87 -6.57 8.25
N VAL A 236 -6.80 -5.61 8.19
CA VAL A 236 -8.14 -5.76 8.78
C VAL A 236 -8.86 -6.99 8.22
N LEU A 237 -8.71 -7.29 6.93
CA LEU A 237 -9.36 -8.44 6.28
C LEU A 237 -8.63 -9.78 6.54
N HIS A 238 -7.34 -9.76 6.82
CA HIS A 238 -6.50 -10.97 6.81
C HIS A 238 -5.79 -11.25 8.15
N ARG A 239 -5.95 -10.38 9.16
CA ARG A 239 -5.24 -10.46 10.44
C ARG A 239 -5.28 -11.85 11.08
N ASP A 240 -6.48 -12.41 11.24
CA ASP A 240 -6.62 -13.69 11.96
C ASP A 240 -5.93 -14.84 11.22
N ARG A 241 -5.95 -14.82 9.90
CA ARG A 241 -5.24 -15.80 9.06
C ARG A 241 -3.73 -15.64 9.19
N VAL A 242 -3.23 -14.42 9.08
CA VAL A 242 -1.80 -14.11 9.16
C VAL A 242 -1.25 -14.42 10.54
N ALA A 243 -1.91 -13.97 11.60
CA ALA A 243 -1.53 -14.25 12.98
C ALA A 243 -1.52 -15.76 13.25
N SER A 244 -2.57 -16.50 12.85
CA SER A 244 -2.62 -17.94 13.04
C SER A 244 -1.51 -18.68 12.29
N LYS A 245 -1.15 -18.25 11.09
CA LYS A 245 -0.04 -18.82 10.33
C LYS A 245 1.28 -18.63 11.07
N TRP A 246 1.62 -17.41 11.44
CA TRP A 246 2.91 -17.08 12.02
C TRP A 246 3.10 -17.55 13.46
N LEU A 247 2.03 -17.66 14.25
CA LEU A 247 2.07 -18.23 15.61
C LEU A 247 2.13 -19.77 15.62
N ALA A 248 1.77 -20.43 14.52
CA ALA A 248 1.85 -21.90 14.42
C ALA A 248 3.23 -22.41 13.96
N GLU A 249 4.09 -21.54 13.45
CA GLU A 249 5.43 -21.85 12.93
C GLU A 249 6.51 -21.82 14.05
N GLU A 250 6.12 -21.55 15.32
CA GLU A 250 6.97 -21.68 16.52
C GLU A 250 6.88 -23.10 17.11
#